data_2c456f565034012ea239de477efe170d
#
_entry.id   2c456f565034012ea239de477efe170d
#
_cell.length_a   1.000
_cell.length_b   1.000
_cell.length_c   1.000
_cell.angle_alpha   90.00
_cell.angle_beta   90.00
_cell.angle_gamma   90.00
#
_symmetry.space_group_name_H-M   'P 1'
#
loop_
_entity.id
_entity.type
_entity.pdbx_description
1 polymer ?
#
loop_
_entity_poly.entity_id
_entity_poly.type
_entity_poly.pdbx_seq_one_letter_code
_entity_poly.pdbx_strand_id
1 'polypeptide(L)'
;GVGPKKRDMLQKELGISKISDLLEYYPYKYVDRSRIYTINELRSDMPFVQVKGRILGFEEFGSGPRKKRLVAHFTDGTGIADIVWFSGIKYATQQFKVNTEYIVFGKPTLYGGRYQFAHPDIDKAEDLQLSQMGMQPYYTTTEKMKKAGLTSRSIEKITKAMLEKMNQPLPETLPPFIANRLRLVERDTALRHVHYPKTAEELQSARFRLKFEELFYVQLNILRYASDQKKKYRGYAFPRIGEIFNSFYSYHLPFSLTDAQKRVMREIRSDLGSGRQMNRLLQGDVGSGKTLVALMTMLIALDNGYQACIMAPTEILAEQHLATIREFLGDMDIRVELLTGIVKGKRRKNVLEGLADGSVNILV
;
A
#
# COMPACT_ATOMS: atom_id res chain seq x y z
N GLY A 1 -26.55 14.21 11.98
CA GLY A 1 -25.55 14.81 12.79
C GLY A 1 -24.73 13.81 13.61
N VAL A 2 -23.47 14.15 13.81
CA VAL A 2 -22.56 13.40 14.69
C VAL A 2 -22.58 14.08 16.07
N GLY A 3 -23.21 13.45 17.06
CA GLY A 3 -23.21 13.96 18.43
C GLY A 3 -21.83 13.87 19.11
N PRO A 4 -21.61 14.59 20.24
CA PRO A 4 -20.29 14.68 20.88
C PRO A 4 -19.62 13.33 21.16
N LYS A 5 -20.38 12.35 21.68
CA LYS A 5 -19.85 11.00 21.97
C LYS A 5 -19.32 10.27 20.73
N LYS A 6 -20.02 10.39 19.59
CA LYS A 6 -19.58 9.78 18.32
C LYS A 6 -18.36 10.49 17.74
N ARG A 7 -18.32 11.83 17.83
CA ARG A 7 -17.17 12.64 17.42
C ARG A 7 -15.91 12.25 18.19
N ASP A 8 -16.00 12.19 19.52
CA ASP A 8 -14.87 11.86 20.37
C ASP A 8 -14.36 10.43 20.10
N MET A 9 -15.27 9.51 19.75
CA MET A 9 -14.90 8.14 19.38
C MET A 9 -14.24 8.09 18.01
N LEU A 10 -14.73 8.78 16.99
CA LEU A 10 -14.10 8.87 15.68
C LEU A 10 -12.69 9.45 15.80
N GLN A 11 -12.51 10.48 16.63
CA GLN A 11 -11.19 11.06 16.85
C GLN A 11 -10.23 10.11 17.57
N LYS A 12 -10.67 9.46 18.66
CA LYS A 12 -9.81 8.59 19.48
C LYS A 12 -9.44 7.26 18.79
N GLU A 13 -10.40 6.66 18.09
CA GLU A 13 -10.22 5.32 17.52
C GLU A 13 -9.73 5.35 16.05
N LEU A 14 -10.05 6.39 15.30
CA LEU A 14 -9.72 6.51 13.87
C LEU A 14 -8.93 7.76 13.50
N GLY A 15 -8.67 8.67 14.44
CA GLY A 15 -7.98 9.93 14.17
C GLY A 15 -8.81 10.95 13.38
N ILE A 16 -10.11 10.69 13.17
CA ILE A 16 -11.00 11.55 12.36
C ILE A 16 -11.49 12.71 13.21
N SER A 17 -11.03 13.92 12.92
CA SER A 17 -11.39 15.15 13.63
C SER A 17 -12.04 16.20 12.72
N LYS A 18 -11.77 16.15 11.42
CA LYS A 18 -12.22 17.10 10.39
C LYS A 18 -12.99 16.39 9.28
N ILE A 19 -13.68 17.16 8.47
CA ILE A 19 -14.39 16.67 7.26
C ILE A 19 -13.41 16.06 6.27
N SER A 20 -12.24 16.68 6.09
CA SER A 20 -11.18 16.14 5.24
C SER A 20 -10.74 14.73 5.65
N ASP A 21 -10.58 14.50 6.96
CA ASP A 21 -10.14 13.19 7.48
C ASP A 21 -11.17 12.10 7.17
N LEU A 22 -12.47 12.46 7.21
CA LEU A 22 -13.54 11.52 6.86
C LEU A 22 -13.61 11.23 5.36
N LEU A 23 -13.33 12.24 4.50
CA LEU A 23 -13.23 12.06 3.05
C LEU A 23 -12.05 11.17 2.64
N GLU A 24 -10.97 11.21 3.40
CA GLU A 24 -9.79 10.40 3.18
C GLU A 24 -9.83 9.06 3.93
N TYR A 25 -10.88 8.82 4.71
CA TYR A 25 -11.10 7.53 5.36
C TYR A 25 -11.78 6.55 4.40
N TYR A 26 -10.99 5.91 3.55
CA TYR A 26 -11.49 5.07 2.46
C TYR A 26 -12.03 3.72 2.94
N PRO A 27 -13.06 3.18 2.25
CA PRO A 27 -13.52 1.82 2.47
C PRO A 27 -12.42 0.79 2.16
N TYR A 28 -12.27 -0.21 3.01
CA TYR A 28 -11.30 -1.28 2.79
C TYR A 28 -11.80 -2.37 1.82
N LYS A 29 -13.12 -2.51 1.71
CA LYS A 29 -13.74 -3.46 0.78
C LYS A 29 -15.09 -2.92 0.29
N TYR A 30 -15.57 -3.49 -0.81
CA TYR A 30 -16.89 -3.20 -1.38
C TYR A 30 -17.62 -4.51 -1.60
N VAL A 31 -18.93 -4.45 -1.46
CA VAL A 31 -19.80 -5.57 -1.74
C VAL A 31 -20.80 -5.13 -2.78
N ASP A 32 -20.86 -5.88 -3.88
CA ASP A 32 -21.80 -5.63 -4.96
C ASP A 32 -23.21 -5.99 -4.50
N ARG A 33 -24.07 -4.98 -4.48
CA ARG A 33 -25.51 -5.09 -4.20
C ARG A 33 -26.37 -4.66 -5.39
N SER A 34 -25.80 -4.67 -6.59
CA SER A 34 -26.52 -4.27 -7.81
C SER A 34 -27.57 -5.29 -8.26
N ARG A 35 -27.38 -6.56 -7.89
CA ARG A 35 -28.27 -7.66 -8.32
C ARG A 35 -29.07 -8.23 -7.16
N ILE A 36 -30.38 -8.36 -7.37
CA ILE A 36 -31.28 -9.12 -6.50
C ILE A 36 -31.45 -10.50 -7.16
N TYR A 37 -31.17 -11.54 -6.40
CA TYR A 37 -31.35 -12.93 -6.80
C TYR A 37 -32.69 -13.46 -6.32
N THR A 38 -33.23 -14.44 -7.02
CA THR A 38 -34.35 -15.23 -6.53
C THR A 38 -33.86 -16.42 -5.70
N ILE A 39 -34.72 -16.96 -4.84
CA ILE A 39 -34.38 -18.11 -3.99
C ILE A 39 -34.01 -19.32 -4.83
N ASN A 40 -34.66 -19.51 -5.95
CA ASN A 40 -34.36 -20.59 -6.89
C ASN A 40 -33.01 -20.47 -7.61
N GLU A 41 -32.44 -19.27 -7.70
CA GLU A 41 -31.10 -19.04 -8.25
C GLU A 41 -29.99 -19.31 -7.25
N LEU A 42 -30.31 -19.49 -5.95
CA LEU A 42 -29.30 -19.66 -4.91
C LEU A 42 -28.48 -20.94 -5.09
N ARG A 43 -27.17 -20.82 -4.83
CA ARG A 43 -26.22 -21.93 -4.80
C ARG A 43 -25.32 -21.78 -3.59
N SER A 44 -24.87 -22.89 -3.04
CA SER A 44 -24.01 -22.90 -1.83
C SER A 44 -22.61 -22.34 -2.05
N ASP A 45 -22.16 -22.25 -3.30
CA ASP A 45 -20.87 -21.66 -3.69
C ASP A 45 -20.91 -20.13 -3.87
N MET A 46 -22.11 -19.54 -3.84
CA MET A 46 -22.27 -18.09 -4.01
C MET A 46 -21.63 -17.30 -2.86
N PRO A 47 -21.08 -16.10 -3.17
CA PRO A 47 -20.69 -15.13 -2.15
C PRO A 47 -21.93 -14.56 -1.44
N PHE A 48 -21.78 -13.43 -0.77
CA PHE A 48 -22.92 -12.69 -0.22
C PHE A 48 -23.84 -12.21 -1.36
N VAL A 49 -25.14 -12.49 -1.25
CA VAL A 49 -26.16 -12.13 -2.25
C VAL A 49 -27.34 -11.41 -1.62
N GLN A 50 -28.12 -10.71 -2.41
CA GLN A 50 -29.38 -10.10 -2.02
C GLN A 50 -30.55 -10.89 -2.53
N VAL A 51 -31.56 -11.09 -1.68
CA VAL A 51 -32.84 -11.66 -2.04
C VAL A 51 -33.94 -10.76 -1.52
N LYS A 52 -34.89 -10.39 -2.39
CA LYS A 52 -36.08 -9.62 -2.02
C LYS A 52 -37.23 -10.59 -1.79
N GLY A 53 -37.96 -10.43 -0.68
CA GLY A 53 -39.09 -11.29 -0.38
C GLY A 53 -39.78 -10.88 0.93
N ARG A 54 -40.63 -11.73 1.47
CA ARG A 54 -41.40 -11.49 2.69
C ARG A 54 -41.21 -12.62 3.71
N ILE A 55 -41.31 -12.25 4.98
CA ILE A 55 -41.29 -13.22 6.07
C ILE A 55 -42.69 -13.83 6.22
N LEU A 56 -42.78 -15.15 6.18
CA LEU A 56 -44.01 -15.92 6.36
C LEU A 56 -44.35 -16.17 7.83
N GLY A 57 -43.35 -16.38 8.68
CA GLY A 57 -43.52 -16.70 10.07
C GLY A 57 -42.19 -16.85 10.78
N PHE A 58 -42.24 -16.98 12.12
CA PHE A 58 -41.10 -17.18 12.98
C PHE A 58 -41.26 -18.47 13.77
N GLU A 59 -40.17 -19.23 13.94
CA GLU A 59 -40.10 -20.40 14.80
C GLU A 59 -38.89 -20.29 15.74
N GLU A 60 -39.09 -20.60 17.02
CA GLU A 60 -37.99 -20.68 17.99
C GLU A 60 -37.63 -22.14 18.20
N PHE A 61 -36.33 -22.47 18.08
CA PHE A 61 -35.79 -23.78 18.33
C PHE A 61 -34.83 -23.76 19.52
N GLY A 62 -34.84 -24.82 20.31
CA GLY A 62 -33.91 -25.07 21.40
C GLY A 62 -34.47 -24.76 22.78
N SER A 63 -34.17 -25.64 23.75
CA SER A 63 -34.53 -25.51 25.17
C SER A 63 -33.31 -25.03 25.96
N GLY A 64 -33.42 -23.82 26.56
CA GLY A 64 -32.39 -23.22 27.43
C GLY A 64 -31.71 -21.98 26.86
N PRO A 65 -31.14 -21.11 27.71
CA PRO A 65 -30.69 -19.75 27.33
C PRO A 65 -29.51 -19.71 26.37
N ARG A 66 -28.73 -20.79 26.24
CA ARG A 66 -27.55 -20.87 25.34
C ARG A 66 -27.78 -21.66 24.05
N LYS A 67 -28.94 -22.29 23.87
CA LYS A 67 -29.26 -23.13 22.70
C LYS A 67 -30.43 -22.61 21.87
N LYS A 68 -30.98 -21.45 22.19
CA LYS A 68 -32.10 -20.86 21.46
C LYS A 68 -31.61 -20.26 20.13
N ARG A 69 -32.31 -20.60 19.06
CA ARG A 69 -32.18 -19.92 17.75
C ARG A 69 -33.56 -19.51 17.26
N LEU A 70 -33.65 -18.36 16.61
CA LEU A 70 -34.85 -17.92 15.92
C LEU A 70 -34.66 -18.19 14.41
N VAL A 71 -35.67 -18.76 13.81
CA VAL A 71 -35.75 -18.99 12.36
C VAL A 71 -36.92 -18.23 11.82
N ALA A 72 -36.72 -17.41 10.80
CA ALA A 72 -37.81 -16.80 10.03
C ALA A 72 -37.86 -17.45 8.65
N HIS A 73 -39.03 -17.95 8.28
CA HIS A 73 -39.27 -18.48 6.94
C HIS A 73 -39.49 -17.32 5.98
N PHE A 74 -38.68 -17.26 4.94
CA PHE A 74 -38.64 -16.16 3.99
C PHE A 74 -38.91 -16.67 2.57
N THR A 75 -39.78 -15.97 1.83
CA THR A 75 -40.14 -16.36 0.46
C THR A 75 -40.14 -15.16 -0.48
N ASP A 76 -39.72 -15.38 -1.71
CA ASP A 76 -39.84 -14.46 -2.84
C ASP A 76 -40.90 -14.91 -3.85
N GLY A 77 -41.64 -16.01 -3.55
CA GLY A 77 -42.60 -16.65 -4.43
C GLY A 77 -41.99 -17.71 -5.32
N THR A 78 -40.68 -17.80 -5.49
CA THR A 78 -40.02 -18.86 -6.28
C THR A 78 -39.56 -20.03 -5.42
N GLY A 79 -39.32 -19.76 -4.09
CA GLY A 79 -38.87 -20.75 -3.13
C GLY A 79 -39.03 -20.28 -1.70
N ILE A 80 -38.52 -21.08 -0.77
CA ILE A 80 -38.45 -20.75 0.67
C ILE A 80 -36.99 -20.87 1.13
N ALA A 81 -36.51 -19.84 1.81
CA ALA A 81 -35.21 -19.82 2.52
C ALA A 81 -35.43 -19.47 3.99
N ASP A 82 -34.49 -19.82 4.84
CA ASP A 82 -34.56 -19.56 6.27
C ASP A 82 -33.60 -18.44 6.66
N ILE A 83 -34.05 -17.51 7.50
CA ILE A 83 -33.21 -16.51 8.13
C ILE A 83 -32.99 -16.93 9.59
N VAL A 84 -31.73 -17.08 9.99
CA VAL A 84 -31.40 -17.69 11.29
C VAL A 84 -30.63 -16.71 12.18
N TRP A 85 -31.10 -16.52 13.41
CA TRP A 85 -30.42 -15.79 14.46
C TRP A 85 -30.09 -16.68 15.65
N PHE A 86 -28.81 -16.74 16.02
CA PHE A 86 -28.32 -17.42 17.20
C PHE A 86 -28.22 -16.50 18.42
N SER A 87 -28.33 -15.18 18.20
CA SER A 87 -28.30 -14.14 19.24
C SER A 87 -29.18 -12.97 18.82
N GLY A 88 -29.58 -12.10 19.76
CA GLY A 88 -30.42 -10.94 19.46
C GLY A 88 -31.86 -11.30 19.09
N ILE A 89 -32.39 -12.45 19.53
CA ILE A 89 -33.70 -12.97 19.18
C ILE A 89 -34.81 -11.97 19.51
N LYS A 90 -34.79 -11.36 20.73
CA LYS A 90 -35.78 -10.36 21.13
C LYS A 90 -35.79 -9.13 20.18
N TYR A 91 -34.60 -8.70 19.72
CA TYR A 91 -34.47 -7.61 18.76
C TYR A 91 -35.07 -8.00 17.42
N ALA A 92 -34.76 -9.17 16.92
CA ALA A 92 -35.24 -9.64 15.61
C ALA A 92 -36.78 -9.76 15.57
N THR A 93 -37.40 -10.35 16.62
CA THR A 93 -38.87 -10.48 16.70
C THR A 93 -39.59 -9.15 16.85
N GLN A 94 -38.97 -8.14 17.45
CA GLN A 94 -39.55 -6.80 17.57
C GLN A 94 -39.44 -5.99 16.32
N GLN A 95 -38.32 -6.15 15.58
CA GLN A 95 -38.01 -5.33 14.41
C GLN A 95 -38.63 -5.83 13.13
N PHE A 96 -38.72 -7.14 12.94
CA PHE A 96 -39.21 -7.73 11.69
C PHE A 96 -40.65 -8.22 11.84
N LYS A 97 -41.47 -7.95 10.83
CA LYS A 97 -42.91 -8.29 10.83
C LYS A 97 -43.24 -9.28 9.73
N VAL A 98 -44.15 -10.16 10.00
CA VAL A 98 -44.72 -11.11 9.01
C VAL A 98 -45.44 -10.32 7.91
N ASN A 99 -45.42 -10.85 6.70
CA ASN A 99 -46.02 -10.31 5.48
C ASN A 99 -45.50 -8.92 5.05
N THR A 100 -44.36 -8.48 5.58
CA THR A 100 -43.65 -7.25 5.16
C THR A 100 -42.53 -7.64 4.20
N GLU A 101 -42.35 -6.86 3.14
CA GLU A 101 -41.27 -7.05 2.18
C GLU A 101 -39.93 -6.55 2.72
N TYR A 102 -38.95 -7.41 2.64
CA TYR A 102 -37.57 -7.16 3.05
C TYR A 102 -36.60 -7.49 1.94
N ILE A 103 -35.44 -6.87 1.97
CA ILE A 103 -34.25 -7.30 1.23
C ILE A 103 -33.29 -7.89 2.23
N VAL A 104 -32.98 -9.16 2.06
CA VAL A 104 -32.07 -9.96 2.88
C VAL A 104 -30.73 -10.03 2.16
N PHE A 105 -29.67 -9.57 2.81
CA PHE A 105 -28.32 -9.68 2.29
C PHE A 105 -27.47 -10.57 3.19
N GLY A 106 -26.97 -11.68 2.64
CA GLY A 106 -26.21 -12.65 3.37
C GLY A 106 -25.54 -13.68 2.48
N LYS A 107 -24.73 -14.55 3.06
CA LYS A 107 -24.16 -15.71 2.40
C LYS A 107 -25.17 -16.87 2.46
N PRO A 108 -25.65 -17.40 1.33
CA PRO A 108 -26.53 -18.54 1.34
C PRO A 108 -25.73 -19.79 1.74
N THR A 109 -26.29 -20.58 2.66
CA THR A 109 -25.75 -21.89 3.06
C THR A 109 -26.85 -22.93 3.02
N LEU A 110 -26.56 -24.10 2.51
CA LEU A 110 -27.56 -25.19 2.43
C LEU A 110 -27.57 -25.97 3.75
N TYR A 111 -28.73 -26.07 4.38
CA TYR A 111 -28.92 -26.84 5.61
C TYR A 111 -30.30 -27.50 5.61
N GLY A 112 -30.34 -28.83 5.83
CA GLY A 112 -31.61 -29.56 5.86
C GLY A 112 -32.44 -29.49 4.54
N GLY A 113 -31.77 -29.34 3.41
CA GLY A 113 -32.44 -29.23 2.10
C GLY A 113 -32.99 -27.84 1.76
N ARG A 114 -32.77 -26.81 2.61
CA ARG A 114 -33.16 -25.42 2.37
C ARG A 114 -31.97 -24.49 2.48
N TYR A 115 -32.01 -23.39 1.73
CA TYR A 115 -31.03 -22.31 1.89
C TYR A 115 -31.34 -21.52 3.15
N GLN A 116 -30.28 -21.18 3.90
CA GLN A 116 -30.37 -20.32 5.08
C GLN A 116 -29.37 -19.17 5.03
N PHE A 117 -29.77 -18.07 5.65
CA PHE A 117 -28.95 -16.88 5.88
C PHE A 117 -28.74 -16.72 7.38
N ALA A 118 -27.51 -16.89 7.85
CA ALA A 118 -27.16 -16.72 9.25
C ALA A 118 -26.81 -15.26 9.55
N HIS A 119 -27.57 -14.63 10.47
CA HIS A 119 -27.38 -13.22 10.84
C HIS A 119 -27.22 -12.27 9.64
N PRO A 120 -28.12 -12.29 8.63
CA PRO A 120 -27.98 -11.41 7.47
C PRO A 120 -28.26 -9.96 7.83
N ASP A 121 -27.82 -9.05 6.96
CA ASP A 121 -28.35 -7.69 6.94
C ASP A 121 -29.74 -7.70 6.33
N ILE A 122 -30.71 -7.06 6.99
CA ILE A 122 -32.11 -7.00 6.53
C ILE A 122 -32.56 -5.55 6.52
N ASP A 123 -33.03 -5.10 5.37
CA ASP A 123 -33.61 -3.79 5.16
C ASP A 123 -35.06 -3.94 4.68
N LYS A 124 -35.95 -3.00 5.07
CA LYS A 124 -37.28 -2.95 4.46
C LYS A 124 -37.16 -2.58 3.00
N ALA A 125 -37.92 -3.24 2.14
CA ALA A 125 -37.90 -2.99 0.71
C ALA A 125 -38.32 -1.54 0.35
N GLU A 126 -39.20 -0.94 1.13
CA GLU A 126 -39.65 0.45 1.00
C GLU A 126 -38.56 1.48 1.31
N ASP A 127 -37.64 1.15 2.24
CA ASP A 127 -36.55 2.05 2.67
C ASP A 127 -35.36 2.01 1.71
N LEU A 128 -35.30 1.05 0.78
CA LEU A 128 -34.22 0.90 -0.17
C LEU A 128 -34.51 1.75 -1.42
N GLN A 129 -33.99 2.95 -1.43
CA GLN A 129 -33.97 3.76 -2.66
C GLN A 129 -33.07 3.07 -3.71
N LEU A 130 -33.45 3.14 -4.98
CA LEU A 130 -32.66 2.68 -6.14
C LEU A 130 -31.20 3.18 -6.14
N SER A 131 -30.94 4.30 -5.43
CA SER A 131 -29.60 4.84 -5.22
C SER A 131 -28.69 4.00 -4.29
N GLN A 132 -29.22 2.96 -3.65
CA GLN A 132 -28.47 2.04 -2.79
C GLN A 132 -28.13 0.71 -3.50
N MET A 133 -28.56 0.55 -4.76
CA MET A 133 -28.15 -0.56 -5.61
C MET A 133 -26.81 -0.24 -6.26
N GLY A 134 -25.74 -0.73 -5.70
CA GLY A 134 -24.37 -0.51 -6.20
C GLY A 134 -23.35 -1.20 -5.33
N MET A 135 -22.12 -0.76 -5.44
CA MET A 135 -21.00 -1.25 -4.63
C MET A 135 -21.06 -0.65 -3.23
N GLN A 136 -21.60 -1.39 -2.25
CA GLN A 136 -21.67 -0.91 -0.86
C GLN A 136 -20.28 -0.86 -0.22
N PRO A 137 -19.87 0.30 0.32
CA PRO A 137 -18.59 0.44 0.99
C PRO A 137 -18.58 -0.15 2.41
N TYR A 138 -17.48 -0.80 2.78
CA TYR A 138 -17.23 -1.26 4.14
C TYR A 138 -16.04 -0.53 4.74
N TYR A 139 -16.25 0.10 5.88
CA TYR A 139 -15.23 0.86 6.63
C TYR A 139 -14.70 0.05 7.80
N THR A 140 -13.42 0.19 8.07
CA THR A 140 -12.80 -0.41 9.25
C THR A 140 -13.39 0.20 10.52
N THR A 141 -13.69 -0.64 11.51
CA THR A 141 -14.20 -0.21 12.83
C THR A 141 -13.58 -1.05 13.93
N THR A 142 -13.32 -0.44 15.09
CA THR A 142 -12.81 -1.17 16.25
C THR A 142 -13.96 -1.85 17.02
N GLU A 143 -13.65 -2.82 17.85
CA GLU A 143 -14.65 -3.48 18.71
C GLU A 143 -15.32 -2.49 19.68
N LYS A 144 -14.59 -1.48 20.15
CA LYS A 144 -15.16 -0.42 21.02
C LYS A 144 -16.19 0.41 20.27
N MET A 145 -15.91 0.74 19.00
CA MET A 145 -16.86 1.48 18.15
C MET A 145 -18.13 0.67 17.92
N LYS A 146 -18.02 -0.61 17.59
CA LYS A 146 -19.17 -1.51 17.39
C LYS A 146 -20.05 -1.58 18.63
N LYS A 147 -19.45 -1.75 19.82
CA LYS A 147 -20.18 -1.76 21.11
C LYS A 147 -20.91 -0.44 21.39
N ALA A 148 -20.39 0.68 20.90
CA ALA A 148 -21.02 1.99 21.02
C ALA A 148 -22.00 2.31 19.88
N GLY A 149 -22.33 1.35 19.02
CA GLY A 149 -23.23 1.52 17.89
C GLY A 149 -22.66 2.33 16.71
N LEU A 150 -21.33 2.50 16.68
CA LEU A 150 -20.62 3.14 15.56
C LEU A 150 -20.03 2.05 14.65
N THR A 151 -20.88 1.50 13.80
CA THR A 151 -20.53 0.45 12.83
C THR A 151 -20.09 1.02 11.50
N SER A 152 -19.58 0.18 10.57
CA SER A 152 -19.30 0.53 9.17
C SER A 152 -20.48 1.26 8.52
N ARG A 153 -21.70 0.75 8.73
CA ARG A 153 -22.94 1.38 8.21
C ARG A 153 -23.22 2.76 8.81
N SER A 154 -22.79 2.99 10.07
CA SER A 154 -22.88 4.32 10.68
C SER A 154 -21.91 5.31 10.02
N ILE A 155 -20.68 4.88 9.71
CA ILE A 155 -19.68 5.69 8.99
C ILE A 155 -20.19 5.99 7.58
N GLU A 156 -20.68 4.98 6.87
CA GLU A 156 -21.30 5.12 5.55
C GLU A 156 -22.36 6.22 5.55
N LYS A 157 -23.34 6.14 6.46
CA LYS A 157 -24.40 7.16 6.57
C LYS A 157 -23.87 8.58 6.86
N ILE A 158 -22.85 8.70 7.70
CA ILE A 158 -22.22 9.99 8.01
C ILE A 158 -21.52 10.55 6.78
N THR A 159 -20.74 9.72 6.08
CA THR A 159 -20.02 10.11 4.87
C THR A 159 -21.00 10.50 3.75
N LYS A 160 -22.10 9.75 3.57
CA LYS A 160 -23.13 10.07 2.60
C LYS A 160 -23.76 11.43 2.87
N ALA A 161 -24.26 11.64 4.10
CA ALA A 161 -24.87 12.90 4.50
C ALA A 161 -23.91 14.09 4.41
N MET A 162 -22.62 13.86 4.57
CA MET A 162 -21.58 14.88 4.39
C MET A 162 -21.42 15.22 2.91
N LEU A 163 -21.24 14.24 2.03
CA LEU A 163 -21.08 14.44 0.59
C LEU A 163 -22.30 15.10 -0.06
N GLU A 164 -23.52 14.76 0.40
CA GLU A 164 -24.77 15.39 -0.04
C GLU A 164 -24.88 16.88 0.34
N LYS A 165 -24.27 17.27 1.47
CA LYS A 165 -24.26 18.66 1.93
C LYS A 165 -23.14 19.51 1.32
N MET A 166 -22.18 18.89 0.65
CA MET A 166 -21.11 19.59 -0.03
C MET A 166 -21.59 20.14 -1.38
N ASN A 167 -21.98 21.41 -1.38
CA ASN A 167 -22.52 22.09 -2.57
C ASN A 167 -21.43 22.58 -3.55
N GLN A 168 -20.17 22.57 -3.13
CA GLN A 168 -19.05 22.97 -3.99
C GLN A 168 -18.16 21.77 -4.28
N PRO A 169 -17.65 21.65 -5.51
CA PRO A 169 -16.69 20.60 -5.84
C PRO A 169 -15.39 20.79 -5.04
N LEU A 170 -14.77 19.68 -4.70
CA LEU A 170 -13.47 19.69 -4.05
C LEU A 170 -12.40 20.21 -5.01
N PRO A 171 -11.48 21.07 -4.55
CA PRO A 171 -10.47 21.65 -5.41
C PRO A 171 -9.56 20.57 -6.00
N GLU A 172 -9.23 20.76 -7.27
CA GLU A 172 -8.25 19.91 -7.97
C GLU A 172 -6.84 20.17 -7.42
N THR A 173 -6.06 19.11 -7.29
CA THR A 173 -4.72 19.14 -6.71
C THR A 173 -3.63 18.84 -7.74
N LEU A 174 -3.96 18.12 -8.82
CA LEU A 174 -3.01 17.83 -9.89
C LEU A 174 -3.04 18.89 -10.99
N PRO A 175 -1.88 19.22 -11.56
CA PRO A 175 -1.85 20.09 -12.74
C PRO A 175 -2.66 19.50 -13.92
N PRO A 176 -3.41 20.33 -14.67
CA PRO A 176 -4.29 19.87 -15.75
C PRO A 176 -3.56 19.02 -16.82
N PHE A 177 -2.31 19.35 -17.15
CA PHE A 177 -1.54 18.60 -18.14
C PHE A 177 -1.25 17.16 -17.70
N ILE A 178 -1.08 16.91 -16.40
CA ILE A 178 -0.89 15.56 -15.83
C ILE A 178 -2.21 14.80 -15.87
N ALA A 179 -3.28 15.41 -15.37
CA ALA A 179 -4.60 14.79 -15.33
C ALA A 179 -5.08 14.39 -16.74
N ASN A 180 -4.93 15.30 -17.72
CA ASN A 180 -5.32 15.06 -19.12
C ASN A 180 -4.45 13.98 -19.79
N ARG A 181 -3.12 14.02 -19.62
CA ARG A 181 -2.20 13.03 -20.22
C ARG A 181 -2.50 11.60 -19.75
N LEU A 182 -2.87 11.45 -18.50
CA LEU A 182 -3.16 10.15 -17.86
C LEU A 182 -4.65 9.81 -17.84
N ARG A 183 -5.50 10.67 -18.39
CA ARG A 183 -6.96 10.51 -18.42
C ARG A 183 -7.53 10.23 -17.03
N LEU A 184 -7.04 10.96 -16.04
CA LEU A 184 -7.51 10.84 -14.67
C LEU A 184 -8.86 11.54 -14.50
N VAL A 185 -9.74 10.93 -13.72
CA VAL A 185 -10.99 11.58 -13.30
C VAL A 185 -10.68 12.74 -12.34
N GLU A 186 -11.56 13.74 -12.27
CA GLU A 186 -11.44 14.85 -11.35
C GLU A 186 -11.43 14.39 -9.89
N ARG A 187 -10.74 15.14 -9.02
CA ARG A 187 -10.60 14.78 -7.60
C ARG A 187 -11.94 14.66 -6.88
N ASP A 188 -12.86 15.56 -7.12
CA ASP A 188 -14.22 15.50 -6.51
C ASP A 188 -14.95 14.24 -6.93
N THR A 189 -14.92 13.91 -8.23
CA THR A 189 -15.49 12.68 -8.77
C THR A 189 -14.83 11.43 -8.16
N ALA A 190 -13.51 11.40 -8.06
CA ALA A 190 -12.79 10.28 -7.47
C ALA A 190 -13.17 10.07 -5.99
N LEU A 191 -13.24 11.14 -5.20
CA LEU A 191 -13.61 11.06 -3.79
C LEU A 191 -15.07 10.64 -3.60
N ARG A 192 -15.99 11.06 -4.46
CA ARG A 192 -17.38 10.58 -4.43
C ARG A 192 -17.47 9.11 -4.83
N HIS A 193 -16.82 8.72 -5.92
CA HIS A 193 -16.89 7.35 -6.45
C HIS A 193 -16.12 6.34 -5.58
N VAL A 194 -15.08 6.73 -4.84
CA VAL A 194 -14.44 5.81 -3.87
C VAL A 194 -15.34 5.51 -2.69
N HIS A 195 -16.24 6.41 -2.31
CA HIS A 195 -17.20 6.18 -1.24
C HIS A 195 -18.50 5.53 -1.74
N TYR A 196 -19.01 5.96 -2.91
CA TYR A 196 -20.29 5.52 -3.46
C TYR A 196 -20.17 5.24 -4.96
N PRO A 197 -19.42 4.22 -5.37
CA PRO A 197 -19.34 3.83 -6.77
C PRO A 197 -20.64 3.14 -7.20
N LYS A 198 -21.14 3.49 -8.38
CA LYS A 198 -22.28 2.81 -9.00
C LYS A 198 -21.83 1.55 -9.72
N THR A 199 -20.63 1.58 -10.31
CA THR A 199 -20.06 0.47 -11.07
C THR A 199 -18.63 0.14 -10.60
N ALA A 200 -18.14 -1.04 -11.01
CA ALA A 200 -16.76 -1.44 -10.74
C ALA A 200 -15.74 -0.56 -11.46
N GLU A 201 -16.08 -0.06 -12.65
CA GLU A 201 -15.24 0.84 -13.46
C GLU A 201 -15.10 2.21 -12.79
N GLU A 202 -16.18 2.78 -12.25
CA GLU A 202 -16.13 4.02 -11.46
C GLU A 202 -15.20 3.87 -10.26
N LEU A 203 -15.32 2.75 -9.54
CA LEU A 203 -14.45 2.45 -8.40
C LEU A 203 -12.99 2.32 -8.81
N GLN A 204 -12.72 1.61 -9.92
CA GLN A 204 -11.36 1.41 -10.41
C GLN A 204 -10.72 2.75 -10.82
N SER A 205 -11.45 3.58 -11.56
CA SER A 205 -10.99 4.90 -12.00
C SER A 205 -10.73 5.82 -10.81
N ALA A 206 -11.62 5.84 -9.82
CA ALA A 206 -11.45 6.60 -8.58
C ALA A 206 -10.21 6.15 -7.81
N ARG A 207 -10.05 4.84 -7.61
CA ARG A 207 -8.87 4.28 -6.92
C ARG A 207 -7.57 4.58 -7.66
N PHE A 208 -7.58 4.48 -8.98
CA PHE A 208 -6.41 4.81 -9.79
C PHE A 208 -6.00 6.27 -9.61
N ARG A 209 -6.97 7.19 -9.69
CA ARG A 209 -6.75 8.64 -9.48
C ARG A 209 -6.16 8.93 -8.09
N LEU A 210 -6.76 8.39 -7.04
CA LEU A 210 -6.32 8.66 -5.67
C LEU A 210 -4.95 8.05 -5.35
N LYS A 211 -4.68 6.81 -5.78
CA LYS A 211 -3.36 6.19 -5.65
C LYS A 211 -2.28 6.93 -6.42
N PHE A 212 -2.61 7.37 -7.65
CA PHE A 212 -1.67 8.17 -8.44
C PHE A 212 -1.32 9.47 -7.71
N GLU A 213 -2.33 10.19 -7.21
CA GLU A 213 -2.12 11.44 -6.49
C GLU A 213 -1.22 11.27 -5.27
N GLU A 214 -1.50 10.29 -4.43
CA GLU A 214 -0.70 9.98 -3.24
C GLU A 214 0.77 9.71 -3.61
N LEU A 215 1.00 8.79 -4.55
CA LEU A 215 2.35 8.44 -5.00
C LEU A 215 3.06 9.60 -5.70
N PHE A 216 2.33 10.41 -6.46
CA PHE A 216 2.86 11.61 -7.13
C PHE A 216 3.40 12.61 -6.11
N TYR A 217 2.65 12.91 -5.06
CA TYR A 217 3.12 13.85 -4.03
C TYR A 217 4.27 13.30 -3.19
N VAL A 218 4.26 12.00 -2.88
CA VAL A 218 5.41 11.35 -2.22
C VAL A 218 6.66 11.51 -3.10
N GLN A 219 6.55 11.18 -4.38
CA GLN A 219 7.67 11.29 -5.31
C GLN A 219 8.12 12.75 -5.52
N LEU A 220 7.19 13.68 -5.62
CA LEU A 220 7.48 15.11 -5.76
C LEU A 220 8.25 15.64 -4.54
N ASN A 221 7.87 15.24 -3.33
CA ASN A 221 8.58 15.61 -2.11
C ASN A 221 10.00 15.04 -2.06
N ILE A 222 10.18 13.77 -2.46
CA ILE A 222 11.51 13.14 -2.56
C ILE A 222 12.39 13.90 -3.56
N LEU A 223 11.86 14.20 -4.75
CA LEU A 223 12.61 14.93 -5.77
C LEU A 223 12.95 16.37 -5.35
N ARG A 224 12.01 17.05 -4.67
CA ARG A 224 12.25 18.38 -4.10
C ARG A 224 13.38 18.33 -3.08
N TYR A 225 13.31 17.41 -2.12
CA TYR A 225 14.35 17.22 -1.13
C TYR A 225 15.72 16.94 -1.80
N ALA A 226 15.77 16.01 -2.75
CA ALA A 226 16.99 15.71 -3.49
C ALA A 226 17.54 16.91 -4.25
N SER A 227 16.67 17.72 -4.88
CA SER A 227 17.05 18.95 -5.57
C SER A 227 17.62 19.98 -4.61
N ASP A 228 16.98 20.17 -3.44
CA ASP A 228 17.43 21.13 -2.42
C ASP A 228 18.78 20.69 -1.83
N GLN A 229 18.99 19.40 -1.59
CA GLN A 229 20.29 18.86 -1.15
C GLN A 229 21.40 19.14 -2.21
N LYS A 230 21.12 18.87 -3.48
CA LYS A 230 22.07 19.15 -4.57
C LYS A 230 22.42 20.62 -4.71
N LYS A 231 21.53 21.56 -4.36
CA LYS A 231 21.82 23.00 -4.36
C LYS A 231 22.62 23.41 -3.13
N LYS A 232 22.32 22.80 -1.97
CA LYS A 232 22.91 23.17 -0.68
C LYS A 232 24.34 22.65 -0.51
N TYR A 233 24.60 21.42 -0.97
CA TYR A 233 25.90 20.77 -0.77
C TYR A 233 26.62 20.59 -2.09
N ARG A 234 27.87 21.11 -2.14
CA ARG A 234 28.81 20.83 -3.22
C ARG A 234 29.43 19.45 -2.99
N GLY A 235 29.63 18.68 -4.04
CA GLY A 235 30.41 17.45 -4.03
C GLY A 235 31.83 17.69 -4.46
N TYR A 236 32.69 16.72 -4.24
CA TYR A 236 34.01 16.69 -4.85
C TYR A 236 33.85 16.41 -6.35
N ALA A 237 34.65 17.09 -7.17
CA ALA A 237 34.69 16.84 -8.61
C ALA A 237 35.83 15.86 -8.91
N PHE A 238 35.54 14.83 -9.69
CA PHE A 238 36.51 13.86 -10.15
C PHE A 238 36.60 13.93 -11.71
N PRO A 239 37.22 14.98 -12.26
CA PRO A 239 37.23 15.20 -13.71
C PRO A 239 38.18 14.25 -14.44
N ARG A 240 39.19 13.73 -13.74
CA ARG A 240 40.28 12.98 -14.34
C ARG A 240 39.97 11.46 -14.35
N ILE A 241 40.22 10.84 -15.50
CA ILE A 241 40.42 9.39 -15.65
C ILE A 241 41.91 9.20 -15.88
N GLY A 242 42.62 8.69 -14.90
CA GLY A 242 44.08 8.61 -14.92
C GLY A 242 44.60 7.19 -15.19
N GLU A 243 45.85 7.00 -14.78
CA GLU A 243 46.56 5.74 -15.03
C GLU A 243 46.01 4.55 -14.25
N ILE A 244 45.51 4.79 -13.02
CA ILE A 244 44.96 3.71 -12.18
C ILE A 244 43.75 3.07 -12.86
N PHE A 245 42.82 3.89 -13.29
CA PHE A 245 41.62 3.38 -13.96
C PHE A 245 41.96 2.76 -15.32
N ASN A 246 42.78 3.41 -16.12
CA ASN A 246 43.14 2.91 -17.47
C ASN A 246 43.97 1.63 -17.40
N SER A 247 44.88 1.50 -16.47
CA SER A 247 45.67 0.26 -16.24
C SER A 247 44.73 -0.88 -15.83
N PHE A 248 43.82 -0.63 -14.89
CA PHE A 248 42.82 -1.63 -14.50
C PHE A 248 41.97 -2.07 -15.68
N TYR A 249 41.42 -1.10 -16.43
CA TYR A 249 40.54 -1.38 -17.56
C TYR A 249 41.22 -2.16 -18.69
N SER A 250 42.50 -1.88 -18.94
CA SER A 250 43.26 -2.50 -20.07
C SER A 250 43.88 -3.84 -19.71
N TYR A 251 44.31 -4.06 -18.46
CA TYR A 251 45.16 -5.20 -18.10
C TYR A 251 44.59 -6.09 -17.00
N HIS A 252 43.70 -5.58 -16.12
CA HIS A 252 43.20 -6.31 -14.97
C HIS A 252 41.72 -6.69 -15.08
N LEU A 253 41.03 -6.15 -16.08
CA LEU A 253 39.60 -6.48 -16.28
C LEU A 253 39.49 -7.92 -16.85
N PRO A 254 38.88 -8.87 -16.13
CA PRO A 254 38.92 -10.30 -16.51
C PRO A 254 37.99 -10.64 -17.70
N PHE A 255 37.11 -9.71 -18.07
CA PHE A 255 36.13 -9.83 -19.18
C PHE A 255 35.69 -8.50 -19.71
N SER A 256 35.14 -8.47 -20.93
CA SER A 256 34.57 -7.27 -21.51
C SER A 256 33.31 -6.83 -20.75
N LEU A 257 33.20 -5.54 -20.48
CA LEU A 257 31.99 -4.98 -19.88
C LEU A 257 30.78 -5.14 -20.81
N THR A 258 29.65 -5.47 -20.23
CA THR A 258 28.36 -5.45 -20.94
C THR A 258 27.96 -4.01 -21.32
N ASP A 259 27.07 -3.86 -22.29
CA ASP A 259 26.60 -2.53 -22.70
C ASP A 259 25.88 -1.80 -21.57
N ALA A 260 25.19 -2.53 -20.70
CA ALA A 260 24.56 -1.97 -19.50
C ALA A 260 25.61 -1.41 -18.52
N GLN A 261 26.68 -2.16 -18.25
CA GLN A 261 27.78 -1.71 -17.39
C GLN A 261 28.50 -0.49 -18.00
N LYS A 262 28.77 -0.50 -19.31
CA LYS A 262 29.36 0.65 -20.02
C LYS A 262 28.49 1.89 -19.95
N ARG A 263 27.17 1.74 -20.07
CA ARG A 263 26.22 2.83 -19.94
C ARG A 263 26.24 3.41 -18.53
N VAL A 264 26.12 2.55 -17.50
CA VAL A 264 26.14 2.96 -16.10
C VAL A 264 27.44 3.67 -15.73
N MET A 265 28.59 3.16 -16.18
CA MET A 265 29.91 3.78 -15.94
C MET A 265 29.99 5.18 -16.58
N ARG A 266 29.43 5.37 -17.77
CA ARG A 266 29.37 6.70 -18.41
C ARG A 266 28.52 7.68 -17.62
N GLU A 267 27.39 7.23 -17.09
CA GLU A 267 26.51 8.04 -16.26
C GLU A 267 27.18 8.41 -14.92
N ILE A 268 27.80 7.44 -14.24
CA ILE A 268 28.56 7.66 -13.00
C ILE A 268 29.69 8.66 -13.23
N ARG A 269 30.46 8.48 -14.31
CA ARG A 269 31.54 9.41 -14.69
C ARG A 269 31.03 10.83 -14.91
N SER A 270 29.90 11.00 -15.58
CA SER A 270 29.28 12.31 -15.79
C SER A 270 28.89 12.97 -14.45
N ASP A 271 28.32 12.20 -13.53
CA ASP A 271 27.96 12.71 -12.21
C ASP A 271 29.19 13.09 -11.39
N LEU A 272 30.22 12.23 -11.35
CA LEU A 272 31.46 12.46 -10.64
C LEU A 272 32.21 13.72 -11.12
N GLY A 273 32.14 14.02 -12.42
CA GLY A 273 32.71 15.23 -13.01
C GLY A 273 31.92 16.51 -12.75
N SER A 274 30.69 16.41 -12.26
CA SER A 274 29.75 17.53 -12.14
C SER A 274 30.03 18.50 -10.97
N GLY A 275 30.88 18.14 -10.02
CA GLY A 275 31.10 18.88 -8.77
C GLY A 275 29.88 18.87 -7.83
N ARG A 276 28.94 17.98 -8.05
CA ARG A 276 27.77 17.74 -7.20
C ARG A 276 27.89 16.38 -6.51
N GLN A 277 27.37 16.27 -5.31
CA GLN A 277 27.32 15.00 -4.60
C GLN A 277 26.47 13.99 -5.37
N MET A 278 27.07 12.89 -5.82
CA MET A 278 26.38 11.80 -6.48
C MET A 278 25.67 10.93 -5.43
N ASN A 279 24.42 10.60 -5.71
CA ASN A 279 23.65 9.59 -4.97
C ASN A 279 22.89 8.76 -5.98
N ARG A 280 23.40 7.55 -6.26
CA ARG A 280 22.83 6.62 -7.25
C ARG A 280 22.52 5.26 -6.64
N LEU A 281 21.38 4.71 -6.98
CA LEU A 281 21.06 3.31 -6.74
C LEU A 281 21.50 2.48 -7.96
N LEU A 282 22.48 1.59 -7.78
CA LEU A 282 22.86 0.61 -8.77
C LEU A 282 22.05 -0.67 -8.56
N GLN A 283 21.13 -0.94 -9.46
CA GLN A 283 20.27 -2.13 -9.42
C GLN A 283 20.67 -3.14 -10.49
N GLY A 284 20.65 -4.42 -10.13
CA GLY A 284 20.93 -5.53 -11.03
C GLY A 284 20.84 -6.86 -10.29
N ASP A 285 20.74 -7.95 -11.04
CA ASP A 285 20.68 -9.32 -10.49
C ASP A 285 21.95 -9.73 -9.75
N VAL A 286 21.88 -10.84 -9.01
CA VAL A 286 23.06 -11.48 -8.42
C VAL A 286 24.01 -11.89 -9.54
N GLY A 287 25.29 -11.55 -9.40
CA GLY A 287 26.28 -11.84 -10.45
C GLY A 287 26.34 -10.84 -11.61
N SER A 288 25.53 -9.77 -11.62
CA SER A 288 25.53 -8.76 -12.68
C SER A 288 26.77 -7.82 -12.68
N GLY A 289 27.74 -8.05 -11.77
CA GLY A 289 28.97 -7.26 -11.70
C GLY A 289 28.85 -5.93 -10.98
N LYS A 290 27.89 -5.76 -10.07
CA LYS A 290 27.75 -4.51 -9.27
C LYS A 290 29.02 -4.13 -8.51
N THR A 291 29.71 -5.10 -7.93
CA THR A 291 30.98 -4.89 -7.21
C THR A 291 32.08 -4.36 -8.13
N LEU A 292 32.13 -4.86 -9.37
CA LEU A 292 33.07 -4.38 -10.38
C LEU A 292 32.80 -2.91 -10.75
N VAL A 293 31.53 -2.53 -10.96
CA VAL A 293 31.14 -1.14 -11.22
C VAL A 293 31.50 -0.23 -10.03
N ALA A 294 31.31 -0.71 -8.80
CA ALA A 294 31.70 0.01 -7.59
C ALA A 294 33.23 0.18 -7.51
N LEU A 295 34.01 -0.88 -7.79
CA LEU A 295 35.47 -0.83 -7.83
C LEU A 295 35.95 0.19 -8.89
N MET A 296 35.46 0.10 -10.12
CA MET A 296 35.81 1.05 -11.18
C MET A 296 35.50 2.49 -10.79
N THR A 297 34.41 2.72 -10.06
CA THR A 297 34.07 4.05 -9.52
C THR A 297 35.06 4.50 -8.46
N MET A 298 35.49 3.62 -7.58
CA MET A 298 36.54 3.88 -6.58
C MET A 298 37.88 4.24 -7.23
N LEU A 299 38.28 3.51 -8.31
CA LEU A 299 39.51 3.79 -9.03
C LEU A 299 39.52 5.20 -9.67
N ILE A 300 38.35 5.70 -10.13
CA ILE A 300 38.23 7.10 -10.55
C ILE A 300 38.52 8.05 -9.40
N ALA A 301 38.04 7.75 -8.19
CA ALA A 301 38.34 8.60 -7.04
C ALA A 301 39.84 8.61 -6.70
N LEU A 302 40.50 7.45 -6.76
CA LEU A 302 41.94 7.33 -6.53
C LEU A 302 42.75 8.14 -7.58
N ASP A 303 42.37 8.11 -8.85
CA ASP A 303 43.00 8.91 -9.91
C ASP A 303 42.91 10.43 -9.66
N ASN A 304 41.97 10.86 -8.82
CA ASN A 304 41.80 12.26 -8.42
C ASN A 304 42.36 12.57 -7.03
N GLY A 305 43.16 11.64 -6.44
CA GLY A 305 43.86 11.85 -5.17
C GLY A 305 42.97 11.66 -3.93
N TYR A 306 41.84 10.99 -4.06
CA TYR A 306 40.94 10.68 -2.93
C TYR A 306 40.99 9.22 -2.55
N GLN A 307 40.68 8.93 -1.31
CA GLN A 307 40.44 7.59 -0.82
C GLN A 307 39.01 7.15 -1.12
N ALA A 308 38.74 5.85 -1.13
CA ALA A 308 37.42 5.29 -1.32
C ALA A 308 37.03 4.35 -0.19
N CYS A 309 35.74 4.20 0.06
CA CYS A 309 35.19 3.27 1.04
C CYS A 309 34.01 2.49 0.46
N ILE A 310 33.96 1.20 0.73
CA ILE A 310 32.80 0.36 0.48
C ILE A 310 32.27 -0.17 1.81
N MET A 311 30.99 0.05 2.08
CA MET A 311 30.36 -0.39 3.32
C MET A 311 29.45 -1.58 3.05
N ALA A 312 29.57 -2.63 3.87
CA ALA A 312 28.74 -3.82 3.84
C ALA A 312 27.92 -3.95 5.14
N PRO A 313 26.69 -4.51 5.07
CA PRO A 313 25.84 -4.66 6.25
C PRO A 313 26.31 -5.73 7.23
N THR A 314 27.14 -6.66 6.80
CA THR A 314 27.67 -7.75 7.62
C THR A 314 29.17 -7.92 7.40
N GLU A 315 29.85 -8.49 8.40
CA GLU A 315 31.26 -8.80 8.37
C GLU A 315 31.62 -9.78 7.26
N ILE A 316 30.81 -10.82 7.09
CA ILE A 316 31.00 -11.83 6.02
C ILE A 316 30.98 -11.16 4.63
N LEU A 317 30.07 -10.25 4.40
CA LEU A 317 30.01 -9.52 3.12
C LEU A 317 31.17 -8.55 2.95
N ALA A 318 31.64 -7.93 4.02
CA ALA A 318 32.84 -7.08 3.98
C ALA A 318 34.07 -7.90 3.60
N GLU A 319 34.27 -9.06 4.20
CA GLU A 319 35.36 -9.99 3.85
C GLU A 319 35.26 -10.48 2.40
N GLN A 320 34.06 -10.80 1.93
CA GLN A 320 33.84 -11.17 0.53
C GLN A 320 34.17 -10.02 -0.42
N HIS A 321 33.76 -8.80 -0.11
CA HIS A 321 34.12 -7.63 -0.92
C HIS A 321 35.63 -7.39 -0.93
N LEU A 322 36.31 -7.51 0.23
CA LEU A 322 37.75 -7.40 0.30
C LEU A 322 38.46 -8.41 -0.60
N ALA A 323 38.03 -9.69 -0.51
CA ALA A 323 38.62 -10.76 -1.32
C ALA A 323 38.43 -10.51 -2.83
N THR A 324 37.19 -10.17 -3.24
CA THR A 324 36.86 -9.89 -4.63
C THR A 324 37.60 -8.65 -5.17
N ILE A 325 37.71 -7.58 -4.37
CA ILE A 325 38.43 -6.38 -4.78
C ILE A 325 39.92 -6.68 -4.95
N ARG A 326 40.54 -7.40 -4.03
CA ARG A 326 41.94 -7.79 -4.14
C ARG A 326 42.21 -8.71 -5.33
N GLU A 327 41.32 -9.64 -5.61
CA GLU A 327 41.40 -10.50 -6.80
C GLU A 327 41.36 -9.68 -8.09
N PHE A 328 40.46 -8.72 -8.21
CA PHE A 328 40.39 -7.85 -9.37
C PHE A 328 41.61 -6.93 -9.52
N LEU A 329 42.13 -6.40 -8.44
CA LEU A 329 43.28 -5.48 -8.47
C LEU A 329 44.62 -6.22 -8.82
N GLY A 330 44.70 -7.54 -8.51
CA GLY A 330 45.87 -8.31 -8.82
C GLY A 330 47.16 -7.73 -8.20
N ASP A 331 48.11 -7.36 -9.07
CA ASP A 331 49.41 -6.78 -8.71
C ASP A 331 49.46 -5.26 -8.73
N MET A 332 48.30 -4.58 -8.87
CA MET A 332 48.25 -3.12 -8.79
C MET A 332 48.66 -2.63 -7.40
N ASP A 333 49.47 -1.55 -7.35
CA ASP A 333 49.92 -0.93 -6.10
C ASP A 333 48.76 -0.10 -5.47
N ILE A 334 47.71 -0.78 -4.99
CA ILE A 334 46.56 -0.22 -4.32
C ILE A 334 46.34 -0.94 -2.99
N ARG A 335 46.52 -0.22 -1.91
CA ARG A 335 46.34 -0.78 -0.57
C ARG A 335 44.87 -0.79 -0.17
N VAL A 336 44.30 -2.01 0.01
CA VAL A 336 42.93 -2.26 0.45
C VAL A 336 42.95 -2.86 1.85
N GLU A 337 42.29 -2.23 2.79
CA GLU A 337 42.21 -2.66 4.19
C GLU A 337 40.77 -2.94 4.63
N LEU A 338 40.64 -3.82 5.64
CA LEU A 338 39.34 -4.20 6.23
C LEU A 338 39.19 -3.53 7.60
N LEU A 339 38.00 -2.96 7.87
CA LEU A 339 37.67 -2.41 9.17
C LEU A 339 36.29 -2.91 9.65
N THR A 340 36.31 -4.05 10.33
CA THR A 340 35.11 -4.68 10.91
C THR A 340 35.21 -4.77 12.44
N GLY A 341 34.18 -5.33 13.10
CA GLY A 341 34.16 -5.50 14.55
C GLY A 341 35.24 -6.41 15.10
N ILE A 342 35.75 -7.36 14.30
CA ILE A 342 36.86 -8.25 14.69
C ILE A 342 38.23 -7.60 14.59
N VAL A 343 38.39 -6.53 13.81
CA VAL A 343 39.66 -5.82 13.66
C VAL A 343 39.91 -4.97 14.90
N LYS A 344 40.80 -5.43 15.79
CA LYS A 344 41.08 -4.81 17.11
C LYS A 344 42.53 -4.50 17.31
N GLY A 345 42.85 -3.78 18.39
CA GLY A 345 44.21 -3.53 18.87
C GLY A 345 45.11 -2.86 17.84
N LYS A 346 46.35 -3.36 17.70
CA LYS A 346 47.37 -2.74 16.84
C LYS A 346 46.97 -2.74 15.36
N ARG A 347 46.26 -3.80 14.89
CA ARG A 347 45.81 -3.86 13.50
C ARG A 347 44.82 -2.76 13.18
N ARG A 348 43.81 -2.51 14.07
CA ARG A 348 42.86 -1.40 13.92
C ARG A 348 43.56 -0.06 13.93
N LYS A 349 44.54 0.12 14.83
CA LYS A 349 45.31 1.36 14.90
C LYS A 349 46.05 1.62 13.58
N ASN A 350 46.75 0.62 13.04
CA ASN A 350 47.49 0.76 11.78
C ASN A 350 46.56 1.09 10.59
N VAL A 351 45.37 0.50 10.52
CA VAL A 351 44.37 0.83 9.46
C VAL A 351 43.92 2.30 9.60
N LEU A 352 43.63 2.75 10.81
CA LEU A 352 43.18 4.12 11.07
C LEU A 352 44.32 5.15 10.82
N GLU A 353 45.56 4.83 11.16
CA GLU A 353 46.73 5.65 10.84
C GLU A 353 46.95 5.71 9.33
N GLY A 354 46.85 4.59 8.62
CA GLY A 354 46.98 4.56 7.18
C GLY A 354 45.82 5.25 6.41
N LEU A 355 44.64 5.36 7.03
CA LEU A 355 43.59 6.22 6.52
C LEU A 355 43.89 7.70 6.74
N ALA A 356 44.46 8.05 7.87
CA ALA A 356 44.77 9.42 8.22
C ALA A 356 45.92 10.01 7.40
N ASP A 357 46.95 9.19 7.09
CA ASP A 357 48.11 9.59 6.28
C ASP A 357 47.92 9.37 4.77
N GLY A 358 46.82 8.78 4.35
CA GLY A 358 46.48 8.53 2.96
C GLY A 358 47.12 7.25 2.34
N SER A 359 47.87 6.47 3.12
CA SER A 359 48.51 5.24 2.63
C SER A 359 47.53 4.08 2.40
N VAL A 360 46.33 4.11 2.99
CA VAL A 360 45.23 3.19 2.66
C VAL A 360 44.37 3.84 1.57
N ASN A 361 44.29 3.21 0.42
CA ASN A 361 43.56 3.73 -0.74
C ASN A 361 42.07 3.38 -0.69
N ILE A 362 41.75 2.14 -0.34
CA ILE A 362 40.38 1.65 -0.26
C ILE A 362 40.14 1.02 1.11
N LEU A 363 39.06 1.39 1.75
CA LEU A 363 38.57 0.78 2.98
C LEU A 363 37.30 -0.04 2.72
N VAL A 364 37.27 -1.25 3.28
CA VAL A 364 36.09 -2.10 3.28
C VAL A 364 35.55 -2.23 4.71
#